data_37e21eb3bd2d07167b9c20dec1f233d1
#
_entry.id   37e21eb3bd2d07167b9c20dec1f233d1
#
_cell.length_a   1.000
_cell.length_b   1.000
_cell.length_c   1.000
_cell.angle_alpha   90.00
_cell.angle_beta   90.00
_cell.angle_gamma   90.00
#
_symmetry.space_group_name_H-M   'P 1'
#
loop_
_entity.id
_entity.type
_entity.pdbx_description
1 polymer ?
#
loop_
_entity_poly.entity_id
_entity_poly.type
_entity_poly.pdbx_seq_one_letter_code
_entity_poly.pdbx_strand_id
1 'polypeptide(L)'
;MGLFFEEFEIDAAYTSQGRTITEADVAAFAGLSGDFNPLHTDAEFAATTPFGQRIAHGMLTVIISTGMSNWTGIFAGTTIALMEQNIRYTGAVMFGDTVHLEMKVTEKKETSKPDRGIVKFAAQMMNQRGEVVVDMIWTLMMMRRG
;
A
#
# COMPACT_ATOMS: atom_id res chain seq x y z
N MET A 1 -17.55 9.39 -7.32
CA MET A 1 -17.57 7.94 -7.55
C MET A 1 -16.28 7.57 -8.27
N GLY A 2 -15.71 6.42 -7.94
CA GLY A 2 -14.49 5.91 -8.56
C GLY A 2 -14.68 5.45 -10.00
N LEU A 3 -13.59 4.90 -10.56
CA LEU A 3 -13.60 4.36 -11.93
C LEU A 3 -14.25 2.98 -11.97
N PHE A 4 -15.01 2.72 -13.01
CA PHE A 4 -15.49 1.38 -13.33
C PHE A 4 -14.45 0.60 -14.12
N PHE A 5 -14.60 -0.71 -14.21
CA PHE A 5 -13.65 -1.60 -14.90
C PHE A 5 -13.26 -1.10 -16.31
N GLU A 6 -14.22 -0.62 -17.07
CA GLU A 6 -14.01 -0.13 -18.44
C GLU A 6 -13.09 1.08 -18.51
N GLU A 7 -13.11 1.92 -17.45
CA GLU A 7 -12.39 3.20 -17.41
C GLU A 7 -10.91 3.06 -17.01
N PHE A 8 -10.51 1.89 -16.51
CA PHE A 8 -9.09 1.61 -16.29
C PHE A 8 -8.39 1.31 -17.61
N GLU A 9 -7.31 2.00 -17.88
CA GLU A 9 -6.48 1.78 -19.05
C GLU A 9 -5.15 1.12 -18.63
N ILE A 10 -4.65 0.18 -19.46
CA ILE A 10 -3.33 -0.42 -19.22
C ILE A 10 -2.28 0.69 -19.25
N ASP A 11 -1.32 0.60 -18.33
CA ASP A 11 -0.25 1.58 -18.11
C ASP A 11 -0.70 2.92 -17.50
N ALA A 12 -1.99 3.14 -17.27
CA ALA A 12 -2.43 4.31 -16.51
C ALA A 12 -1.79 4.29 -15.11
N ALA A 13 -1.25 5.45 -14.72
CA ALA A 13 -0.54 5.62 -13.45
C ALA A 13 -1.29 6.57 -12.52
N TYR A 14 -1.24 6.26 -11.22
CA TYR A 14 -1.86 7.04 -10.17
C TYR A 14 -0.87 7.20 -9.02
N THR A 15 -0.72 8.41 -8.53
CA THR A 15 0.21 8.73 -7.44
C THR A 15 -0.53 9.40 -6.30
N SER A 16 -0.30 8.95 -5.07
CA SER A 16 -0.84 9.59 -3.88
C SER A 16 0.01 10.77 -3.43
N GLN A 17 -0.57 11.61 -2.58
CA GLN A 17 0.23 12.54 -1.80
C GLN A 17 1.11 11.81 -0.77
N GLY A 18 2.12 12.50 -0.24
CA GLY A 18 3.02 11.95 0.78
C GLY A 18 2.40 11.95 2.17
N ARG A 19 2.89 11.02 3.01
CA ARG A 19 2.59 10.95 4.44
C ARG A 19 3.84 10.62 5.23
N THR A 20 4.15 11.39 6.25
CA THR A 20 5.25 11.11 7.17
C THR A 20 4.83 10.04 8.18
N ILE A 21 5.65 9.01 8.32
CA ILE A 21 5.46 7.94 9.30
C ILE A 21 6.00 8.40 10.65
N THR A 22 5.16 8.37 11.65
CA THR A 22 5.48 8.87 13.00
C THR A 22 5.64 7.73 14.00
N GLU A 23 6.27 8.02 15.15
CA GLU A 23 6.30 7.09 16.27
C GLU A 23 4.87 6.73 16.75
N ALA A 24 3.94 7.67 16.69
CA ALA A 24 2.54 7.42 17.02
C ALA A 24 1.88 6.40 16.08
N ASP A 25 2.18 6.43 14.80
CA ASP A 25 1.70 5.42 13.83
C ASP A 25 2.18 4.03 14.22
N VAL A 26 3.46 3.90 14.55
CA VAL A 26 4.06 2.61 14.94
C VAL A 26 3.49 2.10 16.27
N ALA A 27 3.34 2.98 17.25
CA ALA A 27 2.75 2.62 18.54
C ALA A 27 1.28 2.18 18.38
N ALA A 28 0.50 2.87 17.56
CA ALA A 28 -0.89 2.52 17.26
C ALA A 28 -0.99 1.16 16.56
N PHE A 29 -0.13 0.90 15.59
CA PHE A 29 -0.10 -0.39 14.89
C PHE A 29 0.34 -1.52 15.81
N ALA A 30 1.35 -1.32 16.64
CA ALA A 30 1.78 -2.30 17.65
C ALA A 30 0.63 -2.67 18.60
N GLY A 31 -0.11 -1.68 19.06
CA GLY A 31 -1.28 -1.90 19.92
C GLY A 31 -2.41 -2.64 19.22
N LEU A 32 -2.69 -2.29 17.97
CA LEU A 32 -3.75 -2.94 17.17
C LEU A 32 -3.40 -4.38 16.80
N SER A 33 -2.16 -4.62 16.36
CA SER A 33 -1.71 -5.94 15.88
C SER A 33 -1.25 -6.88 16.99
N GLY A 34 -0.81 -6.34 18.12
CA GLY A 34 -0.10 -7.09 19.16
C GLY A 34 1.38 -7.34 18.84
N ASP A 35 1.89 -6.79 17.74
CA ASP A 35 3.30 -6.94 17.35
C ASP A 35 4.17 -5.88 18.05
N PHE A 36 4.63 -6.22 19.24
CA PHE A 36 5.57 -5.42 20.04
C PHE A 36 7.01 -5.92 19.89
N ASN A 37 7.39 -6.42 18.73
CA ASN A 37 8.78 -6.83 18.50
C ASN A 37 9.71 -5.67 18.87
N PRO A 38 10.79 -5.93 19.64
CA PRO A 38 11.75 -4.90 20.06
C PRO A 38 12.33 -4.07 18.93
N LEU A 39 12.41 -4.61 17.72
CA LEU A 39 12.84 -3.88 16.53
C LEU A 39 12.01 -2.62 16.27
N HIS A 40 10.76 -2.60 16.68
CA HIS A 40 9.84 -1.49 16.48
C HIS A 40 9.59 -0.66 17.73
N THR A 41 9.82 -1.23 18.92
CA THR A 41 9.34 -0.68 20.19
C THR A 41 10.40 -0.42 21.22
N ASP A 42 11.60 -0.98 21.06
CA ASP A 42 12.74 -0.82 21.98
C ASP A 42 13.91 -0.14 21.27
N ALA A 43 14.10 1.14 21.56
CA ALA A 43 15.14 1.94 20.91
C ALA A 43 16.56 1.44 21.20
N GLU A 44 16.81 0.95 22.41
CA GLU A 44 18.13 0.42 22.79
C GLU A 44 18.42 -0.89 22.06
N PHE A 45 17.45 -1.79 22.00
CA PHE A 45 17.59 -3.01 21.20
C PHE A 45 17.76 -2.70 19.71
N ALA A 46 16.92 -1.84 19.13
CA ALA A 46 16.96 -1.50 17.72
C ALA A 46 18.30 -0.87 17.30
N ALA A 47 18.94 -0.12 18.20
CA ALA A 47 20.28 0.44 17.95
C ALA A 47 21.34 -0.64 17.72
N THR A 48 21.16 -1.85 18.21
CA THR A 48 22.10 -2.98 18.02
C THR A 48 21.85 -3.74 16.71
N THR A 49 20.75 -3.47 16.02
CA THR A 49 20.40 -4.11 14.76
C THR A 49 21.11 -3.47 13.57
N PRO A 50 21.14 -4.12 12.40
CA PRO A 50 21.70 -3.51 11.19
C PRO A 50 21.05 -2.18 10.78
N PHE A 51 19.83 -1.90 11.26
CA PHE A 51 19.13 -0.64 10.97
C PHE A 51 19.62 0.52 11.85
N GLY A 52 20.24 0.24 13.00
CA GLY A 52 20.75 1.25 13.93
C GLY A 52 19.69 2.06 14.66
N GLN A 53 18.42 1.81 14.41
CA GLN A 53 17.27 2.51 15.01
C GLN A 53 16.00 1.69 14.85
N ARG A 54 14.92 2.10 15.56
CA ARG A 54 13.60 1.50 15.36
C ARG A 54 13.10 1.75 13.95
N ILE A 55 12.48 0.74 13.38
CA ILE A 55 11.82 0.82 12.06
C ILE A 55 10.32 0.55 12.19
N ALA A 56 9.57 1.07 11.22
CA ALA A 56 8.15 0.78 11.11
C ALA A 56 7.94 -0.70 10.74
N HIS A 57 6.84 -1.28 11.22
CA HIS A 57 6.40 -2.59 10.76
C HIS A 57 6.15 -2.53 9.24
N GLY A 58 6.59 -3.54 8.51
CA GLY A 58 6.31 -3.61 7.07
C GLY A 58 4.80 -3.61 6.79
N MET A 59 4.03 -4.35 7.59
CA MET A 59 2.58 -4.40 7.46
C MET A 59 1.91 -3.04 7.73
N LEU A 60 2.47 -2.20 8.59
CA LEU A 60 1.99 -0.83 8.79
C LEU A 60 2.06 -0.03 7.47
N THR A 61 3.18 -0.11 6.77
CA THR A 61 3.34 0.56 5.47
C THR A 61 2.33 0.03 4.45
N VAL A 62 2.05 -1.27 4.47
CA VAL A 62 1.04 -1.87 3.60
C VAL A 62 -0.36 -1.34 3.89
N ILE A 63 -0.80 -1.29 5.15
CA ILE A 63 -2.14 -0.78 5.47
C ILE A 63 -2.27 0.72 5.13
N ILE A 64 -1.21 1.49 5.30
CA ILE A 64 -1.18 2.90 4.88
C ILE A 64 -1.34 3.02 3.38
N SER A 65 -0.73 2.12 2.60
CA SER A 65 -0.89 2.12 1.14
C SER A 65 -2.34 1.96 0.70
N THR A 66 -3.13 1.18 1.42
CA THR A 66 -4.56 1.03 1.10
C THR A 66 -5.34 2.32 1.32
N GLY A 67 -5.05 3.05 2.38
CA GLY A 67 -5.61 4.39 2.61
C GLY A 67 -5.21 5.38 1.52
N MET A 68 -3.92 5.39 1.17
CA MET A 68 -3.39 6.26 0.11
C MET A 68 -4.03 5.97 -1.26
N SER A 69 -4.29 4.70 -1.56
CA SER A 69 -4.96 4.34 -2.81
C SER A 69 -6.37 4.92 -2.89
N ASN A 70 -7.07 4.98 -1.77
CA ASN A 70 -8.39 5.60 -1.70
C ASN A 70 -8.36 7.13 -1.84
N TRP A 71 -7.24 7.78 -1.45
CA TRP A 71 -7.08 9.22 -1.66
C TRP A 71 -6.99 9.61 -3.14
N THR A 72 -6.62 8.67 -4.01
CA THR A 72 -6.63 8.93 -5.47
C THR A 72 -8.06 9.05 -6.03
N GLY A 73 -9.05 8.57 -5.30
CA GLY A 73 -10.46 8.61 -5.69
C GLY A 73 -10.89 7.53 -6.68
N ILE A 74 -9.95 6.77 -7.26
CA ILE A 74 -10.26 5.80 -8.33
C ILE A 74 -11.07 4.60 -7.88
N PHE A 75 -11.07 4.29 -6.58
CA PHE A 75 -11.75 3.11 -6.03
C PHE A 75 -13.07 3.41 -5.33
N ALA A 76 -13.40 4.68 -5.13
CA ALA A 76 -14.51 5.10 -4.28
C ALA A 76 -15.87 4.61 -4.82
N GLY A 77 -16.47 3.63 -4.15
CA GLY A 77 -17.79 3.10 -4.46
C GLY A 77 -17.86 2.18 -5.68
N THR A 78 -16.72 1.82 -6.29
CA THR A 78 -16.67 0.94 -7.47
C THR A 78 -15.86 -0.34 -7.23
N THR A 79 -15.13 -0.43 -6.12
CA THR A 79 -14.44 -1.66 -5.72
C THR A 79 -15.42 -2.64 -5.11
N ILE A 80 -15.47 -3.86 -5.64
CA ILE A 80 -16.22 -4.98 -5.06
C ILE A 80 -15.38 -5.67 -3.99
N ALA A 81 -14.11 -5.99 -4.30
CA ALA A 81 -13.21 -6.67 -3.37
C ALA A 81 -11.75 -6.48 -3.74
N LEU A 82 -10.91 -6.39 -2.72
CA LEU A 82 -9.47 -6.65 -2.86
C LEU A 82 -9.28 -8.16 -2.73
N MET A 83 -8.82 -8.80 -3.79
CA MET A 83 -8.78 -10.27 -3.87
C MET A 83 -7.43 -10.85 -3.46
N GLU A 84 -6.35 -10.15 -3.81
CA GLU A 84 -5.00 -10.62 -3.58
C GLU A 84 -4.02 -9.45 -3.51
N GLN A 85 -3.06 -9.58 -2.62
CA GLN A 85 -1.87 -8.72 -2.59
C GLN A 85 -0.63 -9.62 -2.53
N ASN A 86 0.24 -9.48 -3.51
CA ASN A 86 1.59 -10.04 -3.45
C ASN A 86 2.51 -8.95 -2.95
N ILE A 87 3.20 -9.17 -1.83
CA ILE A 87 3.93 -8.13 -1.11
C ILE A 87 5.39 -8.54 -0.96
N ARG A 88 6.29 -7.65 -1.37
CA ARG A 88 7.72 -7.78 -1.15
C ARG A 88 8.21 -6.53 -0.41
N TYR A 89 8.89 -6.74 0.72
CA TYR A 89 9.52 -5.68 1.49
C TYR A 89 10.94 -5.48 0.98
N THR A 90 11.21 -4.36 0.35
CA THR A 90 12.49 -4.09 -0.32
C THR A 90 13.35 -3.06 0.39
N GLY A 91 12.82 -2.40 1.40
CA GLY A 91 13.55 -1.43 2.23
C GLY A 91 12.86 -1.17 3.56
N ALA A 92 13.64 -0.72 4.54
CA ALA A 92 13.10 -0.34 5.84
C ALA A 92 12.52 1.08 5.79
N VAL A 93 11.41 1.28 6.50
CA VAL A 93 10.84 2.60 6.74
C VAL A 93 11.22 3.05 8.15
N MET A 94 11.98 4.12 8.24
CA MET A 94 12.39 4.71 9.50
C MET A 94 11.32 5.66 10.02
N PHE A 95 11.29 5.88 11.34
CA PHE A 95 10.45 6.93 11.91
C PHE A 95 10.86 8.28 11.31
N GLY A 96 9.90 9.05 10.83
CA GLY A 96 10.15 10.32 10.16
C GLY A 96 10.31 10.22 8.64
N ASP A 97 10.40 9.03 8.07
CA ASP A 97 10.35 8.89 6.62
C ASP A 97 8.97 9.30 6.09
N THR A 98 8.98 9.93 4.91
CA THR A 98 7.75 10.31 4.21
C THR A 98 7.56 9.38 3.02
N VAL A 99 6.45 8.68 3.00
CA VAL A 99 6.12 7.70 1.96
C VAL A 99 4.97 8.19 1.09
N HIS A 100 4.94 7.73 -0.16
CA HIS A 100 3.80 7.89 -1.06
C HIS A 100 3.59 6.61 -1.86
N LEU A 101 2.41 6.45 -2.41
CA LEU A 101 2.02 5.30 -3.22
C LEU A 101 2.06 5.68 -4.70
N GLU A 102 2.70 4.84 -5.51
CA GLU A 102 2.62 4.86 -6.96
C GLU A 102 1.96 3.57 -7.45
N MET A 103 0.92 3.71 -8.25
CA MET A 103 0.19 2.58 -8.83
C MET A 103 0.15 2.67 -10.34
N LYS A 104 0.21 1.52 -11.00
CA LYS A 104 0.08 1.41 -12.45
C LYS A 104 -0.78 0.21 -12.79
N VAL A 105 -1.76 0.40 -13.67
CA VAL A 105 -2.57 -0.70 -14.19
C VAL A 105 -1.71 -1.60 -15.07
N THR A 106 -1.61 -2.88 -14.72
CA THR A 106 -0.79 -3.85 -15.46
C THR A 106 -1.60 -4.87 -16.24
N GLU A 107 -2.82 -5.18 -15.78
CA GLU A 107 -3.65 -6.20 -16.39
C GLU A 107 -5.13 -5.91 -16.15
N LYS A 108 -5.96 -6.22 -17.13
CA LYS A 108 -7.42 -6.24 -17.03
C LYS A 108 -7.94 -7.57 -17.54
N LYS A 109 -8.90 -8.12 -16.84
CA LYS A 109 -9.52 -9.40 -17.21
C LYS A 109 -11.02 -9.36 -16.99
N GLU A 110 -11.77 -9.70 -18.01
CA GLU A 110 -13.21 -9.94 -17.90
C GLU A 110 -13.47 -11.22 -17.09
N THR A 111 -14.62 -11.28 -16.44
CA THR A 111 -15.08 -12.46 -15.72
C THR A 111 -16.30 -13.06 -16.41
N SER A 112 -16.71 -14.25 -15.99
CA SER A 112 -17.96 -14.87 -16.45
C SER A 112 -19.21 -14.07 -16.08
N LYS A 113 -19.10 -13.11 -15.15
CA LYS A 113 -20.21 -12.25 -14.72
C LYS A 113 -20.08 -10.89 -15.39
N PRO A 114 -21.16 -10.37 -16.00
CA PRO A 114 -21.11 -9.14 -16.78
C PRO A 114 -21.00 -7.87 -15.91
N ASP A 115 -21.29 -7.97 -14.61
CA ASP A 115 -21.32 -6.83 -13.70
C ASP A 115 -19.97 -6.50 -13.05
N ARG A 116 -18.93 -7.30 -13.33
CA ARG A 116 -17.61 -7.16 -12.70
C ARG A 116 -16.47 -7.58 -13.59
N GLY A 117 -15.29 -7.03 -13.30
CA GLY A 117 -14.03 -7.38 -13.95
C GLY A 117 -12.87 -7.33 -12.96
N ILE A 118 -11.75 -7.91 -13.35
CA ILE A 118 -10.52 -7.93 -12.56
C ILE A 118 -9.54 -6.90 -13.11
N VAL A 119 -8.97 -6.10 -12.22
CA VAL A 119 -7.89 -5.15 -12.55
C VAL A 119 -6.69 -5.46 -11.65
N LYS A 120 -5.51 -5.58 -12.24
CA LYS A 120 -4.25 -5.72 -11.49
C LYS A 120 -3.43 -4.45 -11.58
N PHE A 121 -2.79 -4.14 -10.48
CA PHE A 121 -1.92 -2.98 -10.32
C PHE A 121 -0.54 -3.42 -9.84
N ALA A 122 0.52 -2.85 -10.42
CA ALA A 122 1.79 -2.71 -9.75
C ALA A 122 1.64 -1.54 -8.77
N ALA A 123 1.88 -1.78 -7.50
CA ALA A 123 1.72 -0.78 -6.44
C ALA A 123 3.00 -0.71 -5.61
N GLN A 124 3.64 0.45 -5.58
CA GLN A 124 4.92 0.65 -4.92
C GLN A 124 4.80 1.75 -3.88
N MET A 125 5.28 1.47 -2.67
CA MET A 125 5.51 2.51 -1.67
C MET A 125 6.93 3.01 -1.79
N MET A 126 7.05 4.33 -1.95
CA MET A 126 8.32 5.05 -2.12
C MET A 126 8.59 5.92 -0.91
N ASN A 127 9.84 6.02 -0.47
CA ASN A 127 10.25 7.02 0.52
C ASN A 127 10.65 8.35 -0.15
N GLN A 128 11.02 9.35 0.67
CA GLN A 128 11.42 10.67 0.19
C GLN A 128 12.74 10.68 -0.61
N ARG A 129 13.51 9.60 -0.55
CA ARG A 129 14.75 9.45 -1.33
C ARG A 129 14.53 8.79 -2.69
N GLY A 130 13.27 8.49 -3.04
CA GLY A 130 12.92 7.79 -4.27
C GLY A 130 13.20 6.28 -4.24
N GLU A 131 13.40 5.71 -3.06
CA GLU A 131 13.62 4.27 -2.89
C GLU A 131 12.29 3.55 -2.76
N VAL A 132 12.15 2.41 -3.43
CA VAL A 132 11.02 1.50 -3.24
C VAL A 132 11.22 0.76 -1.91
N VAL A 133 10.29 0.92 -0.99
CA VAL A 133 10.33 0.25 0.32
C VAL A 133 9.38 -0.94 0.41
N VAL A 134 8.28 -0.91 -0.36
CA VAL A 134 7.38 -2.05 -0.53
C VAL A 134 7.01 -2.15 -2.01
N ASP A 135 7.18 -3.32 -2.58
CA ASP A 135 6.84 -3.62 -3.98
C ASP A 135 5.70 -4.64 -4.00
N MET A 136 4.59 -4.28 -4.63
CA MET A 136 3.36 -5.05 -4.54
C MET A 136 2.70 -5.26 -5.90
N ILE A 137 1.93 -6.34 -5.98
CA ILE A 137 0.94 -6.55 -7.04
C ILE A 137 -0.41 -6.70 -6.36
N TRP A 138 -1.36 -5.87 -6.73
CA TRP A 138 -2.72 -5.92 -6.21
C TRP A 138 -3.69 -6.42 -7.27
N THR A 139 -4.56 -7.33 -6.88
CA THR A 139 -5.66 -7.83 -7.71
C THR A 139 -6.99 -7.40 -7.10
N LEU A 140 -7.73 -6.56 -7.81
CA LEU A 140 -9.03 -6.04 -7.37
C LEU A 140 -10.14 -6.48 -8.31
N MET A 141 -11.29 -6.74 -7.71
CA MET A 141 -12.55 -6.91 -8.43
C MET A 141 -13.29 -5.58 -8.47
N MET A 142 -13.56 -5.08 -9.65
CA MET A 142 -14.17 -3.78 -9.89
C MET A 142 -15.55 -3.95 -10.51
N MET A 143 -16.48 -3.04 -10.17
CA MET A 143 -17.77 -2.96 -10.83
C MET A 143 -17.62 -2.61 -12.30
N ARG A 144 -18.49 -3.15 -13.14
CA ARG A 144 -18.66 -2.75 -14.53
C ARG A 144 -19.89 -1.88 -14.70
N ARG A 145 -19.84 -1.01 -15.69
CA ARG A 145 -21.04 -0.32 -16.15
C ARG A 145 -21.96 -1.34 -16.85
N GLY A 146 -23.18 -1.45 -16.39
CA GLY A 146 -24.17 -2.34 -16.98
C GLY A 146 -24.63 -1.89 -18.36
#